data_ae178fb14bcb87ab40fa0ae92af77304
#
_entry.id   ae178fb14bcb87ab40fa0ae92af77304
#
_cell.length_a   1.000
_cell.length_b   1.000
_cell.length_c   1.000
_cell.angle_alpha   90.00
_cell.angle_beta   90.00
_cell.angle_gamma   90.00
#
_symmetry.space_group_name_H-M   'P 1'
#
loop_
_entity.id
_entity.type
_entity.pdbx_description
1 polymer ?
#
loop_
_entity_poly.entity_id
_entity_poly.type
_entity_poly.pdbx_seq_one_letter_code
_entity_poly.pdbx_strand_id
1 'polypeptide(L)'
;AALDAAAKALEAAAAAAPVVVNVEGADVTINVEGNHKYICGELTSLKIGTVEKSARTSAIFFTSGNVATELTWSDDLVDIIGYKTPAPNRAYEINIEELRAIIE
;
A
#
# COMPACT_ATOMS: atom_id res chain seq x y z
N ALA A 1 17.62 30.74 -8.46
CA ALA A 1 17.35 30.91 -9.86
C ALA A 1 16.02 30.29 -10.27
N ALA A 2 15.42 30.79 -11.34
CA ALA A 2 14.12 30.29 -11.81
C ALA A 2 14.19 28.80 -12.19
N LEU A 3 15.33 28.34 -12.69
CA LEU A 3 15.54 26.94 -13.01
C LEU A 3 15.52 26.07 -11.75
N ASP A 4 16.11 26.53 -10.66
CA ASP A 4 16.10 25.80 -9.39
C ASP A 4 14.70 25.75 -8.81
N ALA A 5 13.92 26.83 -8.91
CA ALA A 5 12.54 26.86 -8.46
C ALA A 5 11.67 25.91 -9.28
N ALA A 6 11.87 25.87 -10.60
CA ALA A 6 11.17 24.93 -11.48
C ALA A 6 11.58 23.49 -11.20
N ALA A 7 12.87 23.25 -11.00
CA ALA A 7 13.39 21.93 -10.64
C ALA A 7 12.84 21.47 -9.28
N LYS A 8 12.77 22.36 -8.30
CA LYS A 8 12.18 22.05 -7.00
C LYS A 8 10.69 21.81 -7.08
N ALA A 9 9.97 22.53 -7.91
CA ALA A 9 8.55 22.32 -8.12
C ALA A 9 8.30 20.97 -8.77
N LEU A 10 9.10 20.59 -9.77
CA LEU A 10 9.07 19.27 -10.39
C LEU A 10 9.46 18.18 -9.40
N GLU A 11 10.49 18.41 -8.61
CA GLU A 11 10.94 17.49 -7.59
C GLU A 11 9.89 17.31 -6.51
N ALA A 12 9.24 18.38 -6.08
CA ALA A 12 8.14 18.30 -5.12
C ALA A 12 6.94 17.56 -5.69
N ALA A 13 6.60 17.80 -6.96
CA ALA A 13 5.53 17.07 -7.64
C ALA A 13 5.90 15.61 -7.83
N ALA A 14 7.14 15.32 -8.22
CA ALA A 14 7.64 13.95 -8.34
C ALA A 14 7.72 13.26 -6.97
N ALA A 15 8.12 13.98 -5.93
CA ALA A 15 8.13 13.47 -4.55
C ALA A 15 6.72 13.25 -4.00
N ALA A 16 5.73 14.01 -4.49
CA ALA A 16 4.33 13.78 -4.18
C ALA A 16 3.74 12.61 -4.95
N ALA A 17 4.33 12.26 -6.10
CA ALA A 17 3.95 11.07 -6.84
C ALA A 17 4.43 9.82 -6.08
N PRO A 18 3.61 8.78 -5.99
CA PRO A 18 4.01 7.57 -5.28
C PRO A 18 5.12 6.82 -6.01
N VAL A 19 6.01 6.21 -5.25
CA VAL A 19 6.94 5.23 -5.78
C VAL A 19 6.15 3.95 -6.06
N VAL A 20 6.11 3.52 -7.31
CA VAL A 20 5.37 2.32 -7.71
C VAL A 20 6.28 1.10 -7.59
N VAL A 21 5.84 0.13 -6.81
CA VAL A 21 6.53 -1.14 -6.61
C VAL A 21 5.65 -2.27 -7.12
N ASN A 22 6.14 -3.00 -8.12
CA ASN A 22 5.46 -4.19 -8.60
C ASN A 22 5.92 -5.38 -7.76
N VAL A 23 4.97 -6.03 -7.10
CA VAL A 23 5.22 -7.13 -6.18
C VAL A 23 4.80 -8.43 -6.85
N GLU A 24 5.73 -9.35 -6.98
CA GLU A 24 5.48 -10.66 -7.57
C GLU A 24 5.31 -11.73 -6.51
N GLY A 25 4.61 -12.80 -6.86
CA GLY A 25 4.39 -13.94 -5.98
C GLY A 25 2.96 -13.99 -5.44
N ALA A 26 2.60 -15.13 -4.88
CA ALA A 26 1.28 -15.38 -4.31
C ALA A 26 1.25 -15.20 -2.78
N ASP A 27 2.39 -15.37 -2.14
CA ASP A 27 2.56 -15.18 -0.70
C ASP A 27 3.58 -14.07 -0.48
N VAL A 28 3.13 -12.89 -0.07
CA VAL A 28 3.99 -11.73 0.01
C VAL A 28 3.94 -11.09 1.39
N THR A 29 5.07 -10.49 1.77
CA THR A 29 5.18 -9.64 2.94
C THR A 29 5.60 -8.26 2.47
N ILE A 30 4.85 -7.24 2.88
CA ILE A 30 5.15 -5.85 2.53
C ILE A 30 5.46 -5.07 3.80
N ASN A 31 6.62 -4.44 3.81
CA ASN A 31 6.96 -3.43 4.79
C ASN A 31 6.63 -2.08 4.16
N VAL A 32 5.58 -1.44 4.62
CA VAL A 32 4.99 -0.28 3.98
C VAL A 32 5.82 0.96 4.26
N GLU A 33 6.28 1.59 3.20
CA GLU A 33 6.96 2.88 3.25
C GLU A 33 6.01 3.99 2.83
N GLY A 34 6.24 5.19 3.34
CA GLY A 34 5.40 6.34 2.99
C GLY A 34 5.51 6.70 1.51
N ASN A 35 4.40 7.11 0.92
CA ASN A 35 4.31 7.50 -0.49
C ASN A 35 4.71 6.38 -1.47
N HIS A 36 4.35 5.15 -1.14
CA HIS A 36 4.57 3.99 -1.99
C HIS A 36 3.25 3.39 -2.43
N LYS A 37 3.23 2.89 -3.65
CA LYS A 37 2.10 2.16 -4.22
C LYS A 37 2.59 0.76 -4.58
N TYR A 38 2.09 -0.24 -3.87
CA TYR A 38 2.46 -1.64 -4.08
C TYR A 38 1.41 -2.30 -4.95
N ILE A 39 1.82 -2.74 -6.12
CA ILE A 39 0.95 -3.40 -7.10
C ILE A 39 1.22 -4.90 -7.04
N CYS A 40 0.29 -5.63 -6.47
CA CYS A 40 0.34 -7.08 -6.38
C CYS A 40 -0.65 -7.69 -7.39
N GLY A 41 -0.42 -8.95 -7.73
CA GLY A 41 -1.37 -9.71 -8.50
C GLY A 41 -2.34 -10.47 -7.59
N GLU A 42 -2.68 -11.69 -7.99
CA GLU A 42 -3.51 -12.58 -7.20
C GLU A 42 -2.69 -13.15 -6.04
N LEU A 43 -3.16 -12.93 -4.83
CA LEU A 43 -2.47 -13.34 -3.62
C LEU A 43 -3.21 -14.44 -2.88
N THR A 44 -2.47 -15.46 -2.43
CA THR A 44 -2.93 -16.44 -1.46
C THR A 44 -2.80 -15.89 -0.05
N SER A 45 -1.70 -15.20 0.24
CA SER A 45 -1.50 -14.53 1.51
C SER A 45 -0.81 -13.18 1.35
N LEU A 46 -1.18 -12.24 2.20
CA LEU A 46 -0.54 -10.93 2.28
C LEU A 46 -0.29 -10.61 3.75
N LYS A 47 0.96 -10.41 4.09
CA LYS A 47 1.36 -9.93 5.41
C LYS A 47 1.85 -8.50 5.31
N ILE A 48 1.24 -7.61 6.09
CA ILE A 48 1.77 -6.27 6.28
C ILE A 48 2.69 -6.34 7.50
N GLY A 49 4.01 -6.30 7.25
CA GLY A 49 5.02 -6.49 8.28
C GLY A 49 5.18 -5.25 9.16
N THR A 50 5.75 -4.20 8.60
CA THR A 50 5.93 -2.91 9.27
C THR A 50 5.24 -1.82 8.49
N VAL A 51 4.89 -0.73 9.17
CA VAL A 51 4.31 0.45 8.53
C VAL A 51 5.08 1.68 8.99
N GLU A 52 5.67 2.38 8.04
CA GLU A 52 6.37 3.61 8.31
C GLU A 52 5.37 4.70 8.69
N LYS A 53 5.62 5.37 9.82
CA LYS A 53 4.82 6.51 10.23
C LYS A 53 5.15 7.69 9.32
N SER A 54 4.22 8.03 8.45
CA SER A 54 4.37 9.12 7.48
C SER A 54 3.04 9.84 7.32
N ALA A 55 3.11 11.15 7.06
CA ALA A 55 1.93 11.92 6.67
C ALA A 55 1.48 11.62 5.23
N ARG A 56 2.28 10.89 4.47
CA ARG A 56 1.97 10.54 3.08
C ARG A 56 1.23 9.22 3.00
N THR A 57 0.26 9.18 2.10
CA THR A 57 -0.54 7.98 1.87
C THR A 57 0.25 6.95 1.08
N SER A 58 0.14 5.71 1.49
CA SER A 58 0.62 4.55 0.74
C SER A 58 -0.57 3.65 0.38
N ALA A 59 -0.43 2.88 -0.67
CA ALA A 59 -1.49 2.00 -1.13
C ALA A 59 -0.96 0.62 -1.50
N ILE A 60 -1.79 -0.40 -1.28
CA ILE A 60 -1.54 -1.78 -1.70
C ILE A 60 -2.72 -2.25 -2.52
N PHE A 61 -2.46 -2.72 -3.73
CA PHE A 61 -3.47 -3.28 -4.61
C PHE A 61 -3.23 -4.77 -4.77
N PHE A 62 -4.25 -5.56 -4.53
CA PHE A 62 -4.17 -7.02 -4.71
C PHE A 62 -5.53 -7.61 -5.10
N THR A 63 -5.50 -8.84 -5.55
CA THR A 63 -6.69 -9.60 -5.92
C THR A 63 -6.71 -10.91 -5.15
N SER A 64 -7.86 -11.28 -4.62
CA SER A 64 -8.11 -12.63 -4.13
C SER A 64 -8.52 -13.53 -5.29
N GLY A 65 -7.94 -14.73 -5.35
CA GLY A 65 -8.35 -15.74 -6.31
C GLY A 65 -9.53 -16.57 -5.83
N ASN A 66 -9.60 -17.83 -6.23
CA ASN A 66 -10.67 -18.75 -5.82
C ASN A 66 -10.70 -18.96 -4.30
N VAL A 67 -9.57 -18.79 -3.66
CA VAL A 67 -9.45 -18.83 -2.19
C VAL A 67 -9.22 -17.41 -1.71
N ALA A 68 -9.93 -17.00 -0.67
CA ALA A 68 -9.75 -15.69 -0.09
C ALA A 68 -8.30 -15.49 0.37
N THR A 69 -7.73 -14.33 0.03
CA THR A 69 -6.39 -13.97 0.49
C THR A 69 -6.35 -13.94 2.02
N GLU A 70 -5.41 -14.65 2.61
CA GLU A 70 -5.17 -14.56 4.05
C GLU A 70 -4.39 -13.27 4.33
N LEU A 71 -5.03 -12.32 4.99
CA LEU A 71 -4.47 -11.01 5.26
C LEU A 71 -4.07 -10.90 6.72
N THR A 72 -2.79 -10.65 6.94
CA THR A 72 -2.24 -10.43 8.28
C THR A 72 -1.86 -8.95 8.41
N TRP A 73 -2.50 -8.26 9.34
CA TRP A 73 -2.29 -6.85 9.58
C TRP A 73 -1.08 -6.59 10.48
N SER A 74 -0.39 -5.50 10.23
CA SER A 74 0.74 -5.07 11.05
C SER A 74 0.27 -4.60 12.42
N ASP A 75 1.04 -4.92 13.45
CA ASP A 75 0.83 -4.39 14.81
C ASP A 75 1.10 -2.88 14.89
N ASP A 76 1.80 -2.32 13.91
CA ASP A 76 2.04 -0.88 13.83
C ASP A 76 0.77 -0.07 13.54
N LEU A 77 -0.24 -0.71 12.94
CA LEU A 77 -1.49 -0.04 12.59
C LEU A 77 -2.35 0.19 13.83
N VAL A 78 -2.81 1.42 13.99
CA VAL A 78 -3.66 1.80 15.12
C VAL A 78 -5.15 1.67 14.83
N ASP A 79 -5.52 1.66 13.54
CA ASP A 79 -6.91 1.57 13.11
C ASP A 79 -7.01 0.91 11.74
N ILE A 80 -8.00 0.05 11.57
CA ILE A 80 -8.26 -0.65 10.31
C ILE A 80 -9.75 -0.57 10.04
N ILE A 81 -10.10 -0.02 8.88
CA ILE A 81 -11.47 0.23 8.48
C ILE A 81 -11.75 -0.50 7.16
N GLY A 82 -12.93 -1.08 7.03
CA GLY A 82 -13.39 -1.73 5.81
C GLY A 82 -13.37 -3.24 5.87
N TYR A 83 -13.05 -3.87 4.74
CA TYR A 83 -13.07 -5.33 4.59
C TYR A 83 -11.83 -5.98 5.18
N LYS A 84 -11.76 -6.10 6.48
CA LYS A 84 -10.58 -6.64 7.19
C LYS A 84 -10.24 -8.07 6.81
N THR A 85 -11.22 -8.83 6.35
CA THR A 85 -11.05 -10.20 5.87
C THR A 85 -11.48 -10.25 4.40
N PRO A 86 -10.53 -10.45 3.47
CA PRO A 86 -10.86 -10.52 2.06
C PRO A 86 -11.79 -11.69 1.72
N ALA A 87 -12.64 -11.48 0.72
CA ALA A 87 -13.47 -12.52 0.13
C ALA A 87 -12.79 -13.06 -1.14
N PRO A 88 -13.16 -14.30 -1.59
CA PRO A 88 -12.63 -14.83 -2.83
C PRO A 88 -13.09 -14.02 -4.05
N ASN A 89 -12.29 -14.07 -5.11
CA ASN A 89 -12.60 -13.50 -6.42
C ASN A 89 -12.94 -12.01 -6.39
N ARG A 90 -12.17 -11.24 -5.64
CA ARG A 90 -12.32 -9.78 -5.54
C ARG A 90 -10.98 -9.08 -5.58
N ALA A 91 -10.98 -7.87 -6.14
CA ALA A 91 -9.86 -6.95 -6.08
C ALA A 91 -10.02 -6.02 -4.89
N TYR A 92 -8.92 -5.69 -4.25
CA TYR A 92 -8.88 -4.83 -3.07
C TYR A 92 -7.84 -3.76 -3.20
N GLU A 93 -8.11 -2.64 -2.56
CA GLU A 93 -7.18 -1.53 -2.38
C GLU A 93 -7.08 -1.22 -0.88
N ILE A 94 -5.86 -1.23 -0.37
CA ILE A 94 -5.58 -0.84 1.01
C ILE A 94 -4.88 0.51 0.96
N ASN A 95 -5.50 1.52 1.55
CA ASN A 95 -4.89 2.84 1.69
C ASN A 95 -4.43 3.03 3.12
N ILE A 96 -3.16 3.40 3.29
CA ILE A 96 -2.54 3.56 4.61
C ILE A 96 -2.03 4.98 4.74
N GLU A 97 -2.48 5.66 5.78
CA GLU A 97 -2.05 7.01 6.12
C GLU A 97 -1.93 7.13 7.64
N GLU A 98 -0.79 7.59 8.11
CA GLU A 98 -0.52 7.79 9.54
C GLU A 98 -0.91 6.59 10.43
N LEU A 99 -0.50 5.40 10.05
CA LEU A 99 -0.78 4.15 10.77
C LEU A 99 -2.27 3.77 10.82
N ARG A 100 -3.06 4.30 9.91
CA ARG A 100 -4.45 3.91 9.67
C ARG A 100 -4.57 3.23 8.32
N ALA A 101 -5.30 2.16 8.25
CA ALA A 101 -5.57 1.44 7.02
C ALA A 101 -7.05 1.44 6.68
N ILE A 102 -7.36 1.71 5.43
CA ILE A 102 -8.72 1.57 4.88
C ILE A 102 -8.63 0.58 3.75
N ILE A 103 -9.37 -0.50 3.84
CA ILE A 103 -9.46 -1.51 2.79
C ILE A 103 -10.84 -1.47 2.13
N GLU A 104 -10.80 -1.35 0.82
CA GLU A 104 -11.99 -1.29 -0.04
C GLU A 104 -12.01 -2.38 -1.09
#